data_1da6dbb17eefe14281d63772d3658524
#
_entry.id   1da6dbb17eefe14281d63772d3658524
#
_cell.length_a   1.000
_cell.length_b   1.000
_cell.length_c   1.000
_cell.angle_alpha   90.00
_cell.angle_beta   90.00
_cell.angle_gamma   90.00
#
_symmetry.space_group_name_H-M   'P 1'
#
loop_
_entity.id
_entity.type
_entity.pdbx_description
1 polymer ?
#
loop_
_entity_poly.entity_id
_entity_poly.type
_entity_poly.pdbx_seq_one_letter_code
_entity_poly.pdbx_strand_id
1 'polypeptide(L)'
;MPEAGKETAATAGEKNSRAGRKGQRCRALDWIRGITLVSMILYHGAWDLVYLFGANWDWYRSKGAYVWQQSICWTFILLSGFCWALGGPDRDGGPSGPFWRSAAGRKLRRGLTVFAGGALITAATVWLMPQNRVVFGVLTLLGSCMILLLPLRGAICRIPPAAGMAASAVLFVLTRDVNRGFWGFEGWNLTALPESWYKNLFTTWLGFPEPGFFSTDYFSLIPWLFLFLTGVFFSLWMQKKGMPRCLFTVRIPALEWVGRHSLELYMVHQPVLYALLWAVFGKG
;
A
#
# COMPACT_ATOMS: atom_id res chain seq x y z
N MET A 1 1.48 53.86 15.81
CA MET A 1 1.17 52.49 16.25
C MET A 1 0.02 51.92 15.41
N PRO A 2 0.29 51.23 14.28
CA PRO A 2 -0.73 50.39 13.63
C PRO A 2 -0.21 49.02 13.16
N GLU A 3 0.85 48.44 13.75
CA GLU A 3 1.34 47.11 13.28
C GLU A 3 0.80 45.90 14.05
N ALA A 4 0.39 46.06 15.30
CA ALA A 4 -0.10 44.95 16.13
C ALA A 4 -1.45 44.34 15.65
N GLY A 5 -2.27 45.10 14.89
CA GLY A 5 -3.55 44.62 14.39
C GLY A 5 -3.49 43.73 13.15
N LYS A 6 -2.40 43.80 12.34
CA LYS A 6 -2.24 42.97 11.11
C LYS A 6 -1.74 41.58 11.42
N GLU A 7 -0.91 41.41 12.43
CA GLU A 7 -0.35 40.10 12.83
C GLU A 7 -1.39 39.19 13.48
N THR A 8 -2.30 39.78 14.28
CA THR A 8 -3.43 39.05 14.89
C THR A 8 -4.48 38.61 13.87
N ALA A 9 -4.76 39.40 12.84
CA ALA A 9 -5.72 39.05 11.76
C ALA A 9 -5.17 37.97 10.85
N ALA A 10 -3.87 37.96 10.55
CA ALA A 10 -3.23 36.93 9.74
C ALA A 10 -3.22 35.56 10.47
N THR A 11 -2.91 35.53 11.76
CA THR A 11 -2.93 34.32 12.57
C THR A 11 -4.35 33.77 12.82
N ALA A 12 -5.36 34.63 12.94
CA ALA A 12 -6.76 34.23 13.05
C ALA A 12 -7.30 33.68 11.74
N GLY A 13 -6.95 34.28 10.60
CA GLY A 13 -7.31 33.77 9.27
C GLY A 13 -6.69 32.40 8.95
N GLU A 14 -5.44 32.19 9.40
CA GLU A 14 -4.73 30.92 9.22
C GLU A 14 -5.28 29.81 10.14
N LYS A 15 -5.64 30.13 11.38
CA LYS A 15 -6.32 29.23 12.30
C LYS A 15 -7.73 28.84 11.81
N ASN A 16 -8.49 29.78 11.27
CA ASN A 16 -9.81 29.52 10.72
C ASN A 16 -9.74 28.69 9.42
N SER A 17 -8.76 28.93 8.57
CA SER A 17 -8.48 28.11 7.38
C SER A 17 -8.02 26.69 7.72
N ARG A 18 -7.34 26.50 8.85
CA ARG A 18 -6.95 25.17 9.38
C ARG A 18 -8.14 24.44 10.01
N ALA A 19 -9.04 25.15 10.67
CA ALA A 19 -10.24 24.57 11.28
C ALA A 19 -11.25 24.06 10.22
N GLY A 20 -11.46 24.82 9.14
CA GLY A 20 -12.36 24.44 8.03
C GLY A 20 -11.91 23.22 7.22
N ARG A 21 -10.60 22.87 7.27
CA ARG A 21 -10.05 21.70 6.57
C ARG A 21 -10.15 20.38 7.35
N LYS A 22 -10.55 20.44 8.61
CA LYS A 22 -10.61 19.28 9.53
C LYS A 22 -11.64 18.21 9.17
N GLY A 23 -12.31 18.26 8.05
CA GLY A 23 -13.24 17.25 7.53
C GLY A 23 -13.15 17.04 6.03
N GLN A 24 -12.31 17.83 5.34
CA GLN A 24 -12.19 17.73 3.88
C GLN A 24 -11.41 16.47 3.47
N ARG A 25 -11.98 15.72 2.51
CA ARG A 25 -11.34 14.56 1.91
C ARG A 25 -10.13 14.97 1.06
N CYS A 26 -8.99 14.30 1.25
CA CYS A 26 -7.80 14.51 0.45
C CYS A 26 -7.95 13.88 -0.93
N ARG A 27 -8.44 14.65 -1.91
CA ARG A 27 -8.73 14.16 -3.27
C ARG A 27 -7.51 13.67 -4.02
N ALA A 28 -6.34 14.29 -3.77
CA ALA A 28 -5.10 13.87 -4.38
C ALA A 28 -4.77 12.40 -4.06
N LEU A 29 -5.06 11.93 -2.85
CA LEU A 29 -4.83 10.53 -2.50
C LEU A 29 -5.74 9.58 -3.28
N ASP A 30 -6.94 10.02 -3.63
CA ASP A 30 -7.86 9.21 -4.44
C ASP A 30 -7.37 9.14 -5.90
N TRP A 31 -7.00 10.26 -6.54
CA TRP A 31 -6.53 10.20 -7.92
C TRP A 31 -5.13 9.57 -8.06
N ILE A 32 -4.21 9.74 -7.07
CA ILE A 32 -2.92 9.03 -7.06
C ILE A 32 -3.17 7.52 -7.00
N ARG A 33 -4.08 7.07 -6.12
CA ARG A 33 -4.47 5.66 -6.07
C ARG A 33 -5.08 5.19 -7.39
N GLY A 34 -5.89 6.04 -8.02
CA GLY A 34 -6.51 5.75 -9.31
C GLY A 34 -5.49 5.58 -10.42
N ILE A 35 -4.52 6.49 -10.57
CA ILE A 35 -3.48 6.36 -11.60
C ILE A 35 -2.58 5.15 -11.35
N THR A 36 -2.24 4.88 -10.07
CA THR A 36 -1.46 3.71 -9.70
C THR A 36 -2.19 2.41 -10.05
N LEU A 37 -3.52 2.36 -9.82
CA LEU A 37 -4.33 1.20 -10.18
C LEU A 37 -4.45 1.03 -11.69
N VAL A 38 -4.66 2.10 -12.45
CA VAL A 38 -4.65 2.05 -13.93
C VAL A 38 -3.31 1.55 -14.44
N SER A 39 -2.21 2.06 -13.89
CA SER A 39 -0.85 1.61 -14.23
C SER A 39 -0.65 0.12 -13.91
N MET A 40 -1.19 -0.37 -12.80
CA MET A 40 -1.15 -1.79 -12.43
C MET A 40 -1.95 -2.65 -13.42
N ILE A 41 -3.15 -2.22 -13.80
CA ILE A 41 -3.98 -2.93 -14.79
C ILE A 41 -3.25 -3.04 -16.13
N LEU A 42 -2.61 -1.96 -16.59
CA LEU A 42 -1.81 -1.97 -17.82
C LEU A 42 -0.60 -2.90 -17.70
N TYR A 43 0.07 -2.92 -16.53
CA TYR A 43 1.20 -3.81 -16.28
C TYR A 43 0.77 -5.29 -16.33
N HIS A 44 -0.35 -5.64 -15.71
CA HIS A 44 -0.89 -7.01 -15.74
C HIS A 44 -1.40 -7.40 -17.13
N GLY A 45 -2.02 -6.47 -17.87
CA GLY A 45 -2.38 -6.73 -19.28
C GLY A 45 -1.16 -7.01 -20.16
N ALA A 46 -0.06 -6.29 -19.95
CA ALA A 46 1.21 -6.56 -20.63
C ALA A 46 1.80 -7.92 -20.21
N TRP A 47 1.69 -8.29 -18.93
CA TRP A 47 2.10 -9.59 -18.42
C TRP A 47 1.32 -10.73 -19.09
N ASP A 48 -0.02 -10.61 -19.13
CA ASP A 48 -0.89 -11.62 -19.77
C ASP A 48 -0.53 -11.77 -21.26
N LEU A 49 -0.36 -10.66 -21.99
CA LEU A 49 0.01 -10.70 -23.40
C LEU A 49 1.33 -11.44 -23.64
N VAL A 50 2.34 -11.19 -22.81
CA VAL A 50 3.67 -11.82 -22.98
C VAL A 50 3.68 -13.27 -22.53
N TYR A 51 3.10 -13.59 -21.36
CA TYR A 51 3.28 -14.90 -20.74
C TYR A 51 2.13 -15.87 -21.02
N LEU A 52 0.92 -15.38 -21.25
CA LEU A 52 -0.23 -16.25 -21.54
C LEU A 52 -0.57 -16.31 -23.04
N PHE A 53 -0.37 -15.20 -23.78
CA PHE A 53 -0.70 -15.11 -25.20
C PHE A 53 0.53 -15.09 -26.12
N GLY A 54 1.75 -15.23 -25.57
CA GLY A 54 2.97 -15.42 -26.35
C GLY A 54 3.46 -14.20 -27.13
N ALA A 55 3.04 -12.98 -26.76
CA ALA A 55 3.52 -11.77 -27.40
C ALA A 55 5.05 -11.60 -27.18
N ASN A 56 5.78 -11.34 -28.25
CA ASN A 56 7.23 -11.16 -28.17
C ASN A 56 7.58 -9.70 -27.88
N TRP A 57 7.55 -9.33 -26.58
CA TRP A 57 7.90 -8.00 -26.09
C TRP A 57 9.16 -8.06 -25.22
N ASP A 58 10.35 -7.96 -25.82
CA ASP A 58 11.63 -7.99 -25.11
C ASP A 58 11.73 -6.90 -24.04
N TRP A 59 11.12 -5.73 -24.31
CA TRP A 59 11.05 -4.65 -23.34
C TRP A 59 10.43 -5.07 -22.00
N TYR A 60 9.41 -5.93 -22.02
CA TYR A 60 8.74 -6.36 -20.78
C TYR A 60 9.66 -7.19 -19.86
N ARG A 61 10.72 -7.79 -20.40
CA ARG A 61 11.77 -8.52 -19.65
C ARG A 61 12.93 -7.64 -19.22
N SER A 62 12.87 -6.33 -19.53
CA SER A 62 13.95 -5.38 -19.24
C SER A 62 13.90 -4.81 -17.83
N LYS A 63 14.98 -4.14 -17.41
CA LYS A 63 15.03 -3.36 -16.17
C LYS A 63 13.94 -2.27 -16.11
N GLY A 64 13.53 -1.73 -17.26
CA GLY A 64 12.48 -0.71 -17.34
C GLY A 64 11.12 -1.23 -16.85
N ALA A 65 10.73 -2.42 -17.29
CA ALA A 65 9.49 -3.06 -16.83
C ALA A 65 9.55 -3.39 -15.32
N TYR A 66 10.71 -3.84 -14.84
CA TYR A 66 10.92 -4.07 -13.40
C TYR A 66 10.75 -2.78 -12.59
N VAL A 67 11.38 -1.68 -13.00
CA VAL A 67 11.23 -0.37 -12.33
C VAL A 67 9.77 0.10 -12.37
N TRP A 68 9.07 -0.10 -13.48
CA TRP A 68 7.64 0.20 -13.59
C TRP A 68 6.83 -0.58 -12.56
N GLN A 69 7.02 -1.90 -12.46
CA GLN A 69 6.37 -2.75 -11.45
C GLN A 69 6.65 -2.24 -10.03
N GLN A 70 7.93 -2.01 -9.71
CA GLN A 70 8.32 -1.54 -8.39
C GLN A 70 7.68 -0.19 -8.04
N SER A 71 7.61 0.74 -9.01
CA SER A 71 6.97 2.05 -8.79
C SER A 71 5.49 1.93 -8.42
N ILE A 72 4.76 1.02 -9.06
CA ILE A 72 3.36 0.70 -8.75
C ILE A 72 3.25 0.15 -7.32
N CYS A 73 4.03 -0.88 -7.00
CA CYS A 73 3.99 -1.54 -5.70
C CYS A 73 4.34 -0.60 -4.54
N TRP A 74 5.43 0.15 -4.70
CA TRP A 74 5.87 1.10 -3.67
C TRP A 74 4.85 2.20 -3.45
N THR A 75 4.29 2.77 -4.51
CA THR A 75 3.26 3.80 -4.42
C THR A 75 2.02 3.27 -3.70
N PHE A 76 1.55 2.07 -4.04
CA PHE A 76 0.39 1.44 -3.40
C PHE A 76 0.60 1.23 -1.90
N ILE A 77 1.77 0.70 -1.51
CA ILE A 77 2.08 0.38 -0.12
C ILE A 77 2.27 1.66 0.70
N LEU A 78 3.07 2.63 0.19
CA LEU A 78 3.26 3.94 0.84
C LEU A 78 1.95 4.68 1.02
N LEU A 79 1.12 4.73 -0.03
CA LEU A 79 -0.17 5.41 -0.01
C LEU A 79 -1.15 4.74 0.96
N SER A 80 -1.10 3.42 1.09
CA SER A 80 -1.92 2.66 2.03
C SER A 80 -1.53 2.97 3.48
N GLY A 81 -0.23 3.03 3.77
CA GLY A 81 0.29 3.46 5.07
C GLY A 81 -0.09 4.90 5.39
N PHE A 82 0.07 5.81 4.42
CA PHE A 82 -0.32 7.20 4.54
C PHE A 82 -1.81 7.36 4.89
N CYS A 83 -2.68 6.69 4.16
CA CYS A 83 -4.12 6.72 4.39
C CYS A 83 -4.53 6.08 5.73
N TRP A 84 -3.83 5.03 6.16
CA TRP A 84 -4.06 4.39 7.45
C TRP A 84 -3.83 5.36 8.62
N ALA A 85 -2.84 6.26 8.51
CA ALA A 85 -2.52 7.26 9.53
C ALA A 85 -3.46 8.48 9.51
N LEU A 86 -4.12 8.80 8.39
CA LEU A 86 -4.97 9.99 8.27
C LEU A 86 -6.18 9.99 9.22
N GLY A 87 -6.74 8.85 9.54
CA GLY A 87 -7.78 8.77 10.56
C GLY A 87 -7.19 9.04 11.93
N GLY A 88 -7.23 10.29 12.39
CA GLY A 88 -6.70 10.77 13.67
C GLY A 88 -7.14 9.94 14.90
N PRO A 89 -6.59 10.20 16.10
CA PRO A 89 -7.11 9.66 17.34
C PRO A 89 -8.60 10.02 17.46
N ASP A 90 -9.36 9.13 18.08
CA ASP A 90 -10.81 9.19 18.17
C ASP A 90 -11.33 10.63 18.28
N ARG A 91 -11.89 11.14 17.19
CA ARG A 91 -12.63 12.40 17.17
C ARG A 91 -14.09 12.22 17.54
N ASP A 92 -14.53 10.99 17.52
CA ASP A 92 -15.87 10.62 17.96
C ASP A 92 -15.76 10.39 19.47
N GLY A 93 -16.02 11.47 20.22
CA GLY A 93 -15.88 11.53 21.65
C GLY A 93 -16.63 10.41 22.38
N GLY A 94 -15.93 9.78 23.29
CA GLY A 94 -16.49 9.02 24.38
C GLY A 94 -16.66 7.51 24.15
N PRO A 95 -16.54 6.74 25.24
CA PRO A 95 -16.61 5.27 25.23
C PRO A 95 -18.05 4.73 25.17
N SER A 96 -19.02 5.48 24.63
CA SER A 96 -20.44 5.18 24.73
C SER A 96 -21.04 4.38 23.58
N GLY A 97 -20.24 3.79 22.69
CA GLY A 97 -20.76 3.01 21.57
C GLY A 97 -20.05 1.66 21.38
N PRO A 98 -20.65 0.72 20.61
CA PRO A 98 -20.03 -0.57 20.36
C PRO A 98 -18.69 -0.37 19.63
N PHE A 99 -17.68 -1.18 20.00
CA PHE A 99 -16.29 -1.12 19.47
C PHE A 99 -16.22 -0.96 17.94
N TRP A 100 -17.08 -1.64 17.19
CA TRP A 100 -17.12 -1.60 15.73
C TRP A 100 -17.45 -0.23 15.13
N ARG A 101 -18.04 0.68 15.88
CA ARG A 101 -18.30 2.08 15.49
C ARG A 101 -17.14 3.01 15.82
N SER A 102 -16.23 2.59 16.69
CA SER A 102 -15.03 3.35 17.02
C SER A 102 -14.08 3.50 15.79
N ALA A 103 -13.15 4.46 15.84
CA ALA A 103 -12.15 4.61 14.80
C ALA A 103 -11.25 3.36 14.66
N ALA A 104 -10.95 2.71 15.79
CA ALA A 104 -10.19 1.46 15.81
C ALA A 104 -10.99 0.31 15.15
N GLY A 105 -12.26 0.16 15.48
CA GLY A 105 -13.13 -0.87 14.88
C GLY A 105 -13.32 -0.68 13.37
N ARG A 106 -13.46 0.57 12.91
CA ARG A 106 -13.52 0.86 11.46
C ARG A 106 -12.23 0.48 10.74
N LYS A 107 -11.06 0.77 11.34
CA LYS A 107 -9.75 0.38 10.78
C LYS A 107 -9.57 -1.14 10.78
N LEU A 108 -9.96 -1.82 11.86
CA LEU A 108 -9.91 -3.28 11.92
C LEU A 108 -10.78 -3.91 10.84
N ARG A 109 -12.05 -3.47 10.73
CA ARG A 109 -12.94 -3.95 9.67
C ARG A 109 -12.36 -3.77 8.29
N ARG A 110 -11.77 -2.60 7.99
CA ARG A 110 -11.11 -2.36 6.70
C ARG A 110 -9.92 -3.30 6.49
N GLY A 111 -9.05 -3.47 7.49
CA GLY A 111 -7.93 -4.41 7.43
C GLY A 111 -8.39 -5.85 7.17
N LEU A 112 -9.43 -6.30 7.88
CA LEU A 112 -10.03 -7.62 7.68
C LEU A 112 -10.65 -7.78 6.28
N THR A 113 -11.35 -6.75 5.77
CA THR A 113 -11.92 -6.78 4.41
C THR A 113 -10.82 -6.91 3.35
N VAL A 114 -9.73 -6.14 3.47
CA VAL A 114 -8.59 -6.20 2.54
C VAL A 114 -7.87 -7.55 2.63
N PHE A 115 -7.66 -8.05 3.85
CA PHE A 115 -7.05 -9.37 4.08
C PHE A 115 -7.91 -10.50 3.50
N ALA A 116 -9.21 -10.46 3.73
CA ALA A 116 -10.16 -11.42 3.19
C ALA A 116 -10.18 -11.41 1.65
N GLY A 117 -10.09 -10.21 1.04
CA GLY A 117 -9.91 -10.08 -0.41
C GLY A 117 -8.65 -10.79 -0.91
N GLY A 118 -7.51 -10.61 -0.22
CA GLY A 118 -6.27 -11.32 -0.53
C GLY A 118 -6.40 -12.84 -0.36
N ALA A 119 -7.02 -13.29 0.72
CA ALA A 119 -7.28 -14.72 0.95
C ALA A 119 -8.20 -15.32 -0.12
N LEU A 120 -9.20 -14.58 -0.59
CA LEU A 120 -10.07 -15.01 -1.70
C LEU A 120 -9.30 -15.16 -3.01
N ILE A 121 -8.40 -14.22 -3.34
CA ILE A 121 -7.51 -14.33 -4.52
C ILE A 121 -6.62 -15.57 -4.38
N THR A 122 -6.00 -15.78 -3.21
CA THR A 122 -5.19 -16.97 -2.95
C THR A 122 -6.01 -18.26 -3.17
N ALA A 123 -7.19 -18.36 -2.57
CA ALA A 123 -8.06 -19.53 -2.73
C ALA A 123 -8.45 -19.75 -4.21
N ALA A 124 -8.87 -18.69 -4.90
CA ALA A 124 -9.25 -18.75 -6.31
C ALA A 124 -8.10 -19.20 -7.21
N THR A 125 -6.90 -18.61 -7.03
CA THR A 125 -5.74 -18.92 -7.89
C THR A 125 -5.14 -20.27 -7.59
N VAL A 126 -5.11 -20.72 -6.33
CA VAL A 126 -4.65 -22.07 -5.96
C VAL A 126 -5.56 -23.14 -6.57
N TRP A 127 -6.88 -22.88 -6.62
CA TRP A 127 -7.84 -23.84 -7.13
C TRP A 127 -8.00 -23.80 -8.66
N LEU A 128 -8.07 -22.61 -9.26
CA LEU A 128 -8.34 -22.44 -10.69
C LEU A 128 -7.07 -22.42 -11.55
N MET A 129 -5.95 -21.92 -11.02
CA MET A 129 -4.70 -21.69 -11.75
C MET A 129 -3.47 -22.08 -10.91
N PRO A 130 -3.30 -23.35 -10.50
CA PRO A 130 -2.25 -23.78 -9.56
C PRO A 130 -0.83 -23.48 -10.04
N GLN A 131 -0.60 -23.41 -11.37
CA GLN A 131 0.70 -23.04 -11.95
C GLN A 131 1.04 -21.55 -11.79
N ASN A 132 0.00 -20.68 -11.68
CA ASN A 132 0.11 -19.24 -11.51
C ASN A 132 -0.50 -18.78 -10.19
N ARG A 133 -0.42 -19.63 -9.16
CA ARG A 133 -0.99 -19.33 -7.85
C ARG A 133 -0.42 -18.07 -7.23
N VAL A 134 -1.27 -17.28 -6.58
CA VAL A 134 -0.91 -16.11 -5.79
C VAL A 134 -1.07 -16.45 -4.31
N VAL A 135 0.03 -16.57 -3.60
CA VAL A 135 0.05 -16.81 -2.15
C VAL A 135 0.77 -15.65 -1.47
N PHE A 136 0.15 -15.06 -0.45
CA PHE A 136 0.65 -13.86 0.21
C PHE A 136 0.85 -12.67 -0.73
N GLY A 137 -0.16 -12.35 -1.55
CA GLY A 137 -0.15 -11.18 -2.43
C GLY A 137 -0.27 -9.85 -1.69
N VAL A 138 -0.23 -8.74 -2.44
CA VAL A 138 -0.22 -7.38 -1.88
C VAL A 138 -1.44 -7.07 -1.00
N LEU A 139 -2.64 -7.61 -1.27
CA LEU A 139 -3.81 -7.40 -0.40
C LEU A 139 -3.64 -8.09 0.95
N THR A 140 -3.09 -9.31 0.97
CA THR A 140 -2.77 -10.02 2.21
C THR A 140 -1.76 -9.23 3.04
N LEU A 141 -0.72 -8.68 2.41
CA LEU A 141 0.23 -7.78 3.05
C LEU A 141 -0.45 -6.55 3.65
N LEU A 142 -1.23 -5.80 2.84
CA LEU A 142 -1.86 -4.56 3.31
C LEU A 142 -2.85 -4.81 4.44
N GLY A 143 -3.66 -5.87 4.34
CA GLY A 143 -4.55 -6.30 5.41
C GLY A 143 -3.80 -6.63 6.70
N SER A 144 -2.71 -7.43 6.59
CA SER A 144 -1.83 -7.76 7.72
C SER A 144 -1.24 -6.50 8.37
N CYS A 145 -0.67 -5.57 7.58
CA CYS A 145 -0.11 -4.32 8.11
C CYS A 145 -1.16 -3.50 8.85
N MET A 146 -2.37 -3.35 8.28
CA MET A 146 -3.45 -2.58 8.90
C MET A 146 -3.88 -3.17 10.24
N ILE A 147 -3.94 -4.50 10.35
CA ILE A 147 -4.36 -5.21 11.57
C ILE A 147 -3.25 -5.18 12.62
N LEU A 148 -2.01 -5.54 12.25
CA LEU A 148 -0.88 -5.64 13.17
C LEU A 148 -0.49 -4.29 13.77
N LEU A 149 -0.57 -3.20 13.00
CA LEU A 149 -0.23 -1.87 13.48
C LEU A 149 -1.32 -1.22 14.35
N LEU A 150 -2.52 -1.79 14.39
CA LEU A 150 -3.62 -1.21 15.16
C LEU A 150 -3.33 -1.15 16.67
N PRO A 151 -2.90 -2.23 17.35
CA PRO A 151 -2.52 -2.17 18.76
C PRO A 151 -1.28 -1.31 19.01
N LEU A 152 -0.39 -1.19 18.02
CA LEU A 152 0.86 -0.42 18.12
C LEU A 152 0.67 1.07 17.87
N ARG A 153 -0.54 1.51 17.49
CA ARG A 153 -0.82 2.89 17.10
C ARG A 153 -0.40 3.91 18.17
N GLY A 154 -0.67 3.62 19.45
CA GLY A 154 -0.29 4.50 20.55
C GLY A 154 1.23 4.71 20.64
N ALA A 155 2.01 3.65 20.45
CA ALA A 155 3.46 3.69 20.44
C ALA A 155 3.97 4.45 19.19
N ILE A 156 3.43 4.15 18.01
CA ILE A 156 3.77 4.81 16.75
C ILE A 156 3.58 6.33 16.84
N CYS A 157 2.48 6.79 17.43
CA CYS A 157 2.20 8.22 17.58
C CYS A 157 3.13 8.95 18.56
N ARG A 158 3.86 8.24 19.43
CA ARG A 158 4.86 8.81 20.35
C ARG A 158 6.20 9.04 19.68
N ILE A 159 6.49 8.35 18.59
CA ILE A 159 7.76 8.48 17.85
C ILE A 159 7.75 9.78 17.07
N PRO A 160 8.85 10.59 17.09
CA PRO A 160 8.98 11.76 16.23
C PRO A 160 8.81 11.35 14.75
N PRO A 161 7.85 11.94 13.99
CA PRO A 161 7.50 11.44 12.65
C PRO A 161 8.68 11.41 11.67
N ALA A 162 9.58 12.40 11.72
CA ALA A 162 10.76 12.42 10.84
C ALA A 162 11.74 11.28 11.16
N ALA A 163 11.96 11.00 12.45
CA ALA A 163 12.83 9.91 12.88
C ALA A 163 12.21 8.54 12.52
N GLY A 164 10.90 8.37 12.77
CA GLY A 164 10.19 7.15 12.39
C GLY A 164 10.20 6.91 10.88
N MET A 165 10.04 7.97 10.08
CA MET A 165 10.11 7.89 8.62
C MET A 165 11.52 7.46 8.16
N ALA A 166 12.57 8.10 8.68
CA ALA A 166 13.95 7.75 8.34
C ALA A 166 14.30 6.31 8.76
N ALA A 167 13.97 5.94 10.00
CA ALA A 167 14.24 4.59 10.52
C ALA A 167 13.51 3.51 9.71
N SER A 168 12.21 3.70 9.41
CA SER A 168 11.46 2.72 8.63
C SER A 168 11.96 2.64 7.17
N ALA A 169 12.36 3.76 6.55
CA ALA A 169 12.96 3.74 5.22
C ALA A 169 14.30 3.00 5.21
N VAL A 170 15.17 3.23 6.20
CA VAL A 170 16.44 2.51 6.34
C VAL A 170 16.20 1.01 6.55
N LEU A 171 15.25 0.64 7.43
CA LEU A 171 14.89 -0.76 7.65
C LEU A 171 14.36 -1.41 6.36
N PHE A 172 13.54 -0.71 5.57
CA PHE A 172 13.09 -1.21 4.27
C PHE A 172 14.28 -1.51 3.35
N VAL A 173 15.21 -0.57 3.23
CA VAL A 173 16.42 -0.76 2.41
C VAL A 173 17.26 -1.93 2.91
N LEU A 174 17.54 -2.01 4.21
CA LEU A 174 18.36 -3.09 4.77
C LEU A 174 17.73 -4.48 4.65
N THR A 175 16.40 -4.54 4.65
CA THR A 175 15.66 -5.82 4.62
C THR A 175 15.14 -6.20 3.24
N ARG A 176 15.45 -5.42 2.18
CA ARG A 176 14.86 -5.60 0.85
C ARG A 176 15.12 -6.98 0.24
N ASP A 177 16.29 -7.54 0.49
CA ASP A 177 16.73 -8.84 -0.05
C ASP A 177 16.58 -10.01 0.94
N VAL A 178 15.86 -9.82 2.06
CA VAL A 178 15.58 -10.87 3.05
C VAL A 178 14.94 -12.11 2.40
N ASN A 179 14.05 -11.91 1.43
CA ASN A 179 13.40 -13.00 0.71
C ASN A 179 14.39 -13.84 -0.14
N ARG A 180 15.59 -13.30 -0.39
CA ARG A 180 16.69 -13.96 -1.13
C ARG A 180 17.77 -14.54 -0.23
N GLY A 181 17.62 -14.44 1.09
CA GLY A 181 18.58 -14.96 2.06
C GLY A 181 19.64 -13.96 2.51
N PHE A 182 19.47 -12.67 2.25
CA PHE A 182 20.48 -11.66 2.58
C PHE A 182 19.87 -10.43 3.25
N TRP A 183 20.64 -9.79 4.13
CA TRP A 183 20.45 -8.38 4.41
C TRP A 183 21.00 -7.57 3.23
N GLY A 184 20.23 -6.59 2.75
CA GLY A 184 20.69 -5.77 1.63
C GLY A 184 19.57 -5.22 0.78
N PHE A 185 19.95 -4.63 -0.37
CA PHE A 185 19.04 -3.95 -1.29
C PHE A 185 19.39 -4.29 -2.75
N GLU A 186 18.43 -4.88 -3.47
CA GLU A 186 18.47 -5.10 -4.93
C GLU A 186 19.77 -5.74 -5.45
N GLY A 187 20.27 -6.75 -4.70
CA GLY A 187 21.52 -7.46 -5.02
C GLY A 187 22.76 -6.91 -4.31
N TRP A 188 22.63 -5.84 -3.53
CA TRP A 188 23.69 -5.36 -2.64
C TRP A 188 23.64 -6.15 -1.33
N ASN A 189 24.29 -7.30 -1.32
CA ASN A 189 24.25 -8.26 -0.22
C ASN A 189 25.25 -7.86 0.86
N LEU A 190 24.76 -7.50 2.04
CA LEU A 190 25.59 -7.16 3.21
C LEU A 190 26.02 -8.42 3.99
N THR A 191 25.07 -9.26 4.37
CA THR A 191 25.31 -10.46 5.18
C THR A 191 24.26 -11.50 4.85
N ALA A 192 24.67 -12.77 4.74
CA ALA A 192 23.77 -13.90 4.57
C ALA A 192 22.94 -14.15 5.83
N LEU A 193 21.71 -14.55 5.66
CA LEU A 193 20.79 -14.93 6.74
C LEU A 193 20.85 -16.43 7.00
N PRO A 194 20.64 -16.87 8.27
CA PRO A 194 20.63 -18.29 8.61
C PRO A 194 19.53 -19.04 7.85
N GLU A 195 19.87 -20.15 7.20
CA GLU A 195 18.89 -21.00 6.50
C GLU A 195 17.81 -21.54 7.45
N SER A 196 18.13 -21.64 8.73
CA SER A 196 17.20 -22.09 9.77
C SER A 196 15.97 -21.17 9.95
N TRP A 197 15.94 -19.98 9.34
CA TRP A 197 14.79 -19.08 9.36
C TRP A 197 13.75 -19.41 8.28
N TYR A 198 14.15 -20.14 7.23
CA TYR A 198 13.36 -20.45 6.03
C TYR A 198 12.70 -21.83 6.17
N LYS A 199 11.65 -21.97 7.02
CA LYS A 199 11.15 -23.28 7.46
C LYS A 199 9.76 -23.68 7.00
N ASN A 200 8.82 -22.72 6.94
CA ASN A 200 7.40 -23.01 6.79
C ASN A 200 6.62 -21.80 6.26
N LEU A 201 5.31 -21.98 6.04
CA LEU A 201 4.42 -20.92 5.56
C LEU A 201 4.34 -19.69 6.47
N PHE A 202 4.52 -19.85 7.79
CA PHE A 202 4.54 -18.70 8.69
C PHE A 202 5.81 -17.85 8.50
N THR A 203 6.97 -18.48 8.41
CA THR A 203 8.21 -17.77 8.11
C THR A 203 8.19 -17.19 6.70
N THR A 204 7.56 -17.87 5.74
CA THR A 204 7.29 -17.36 4.40
C THR A 204 6.46 -16.08 4.46
N TRP A 205 5.36 -16.07 5.20
CA TRP A 205 4.56 -14.85 5.38
C TRP A 205 5.35 -13.71 6.00
N LEU A 206 6.25 -13.99 6.95
CA LEU A 206 7.11 -12.98 7.56
C LEU A 206 8.13 -12.38 6.58
N GLY A 207 8.68 -13.18 5.65
CA GLY A 207 9.73 -12.73 4.71
C GLY A 207 10.82 -13.76 4.47
N PHE A 208 10.70 -14.93 5.06
CA PHE A 208 11.67 -16.03 4.97
C PHE A 208 11.01 -17.23 4.26
N PRO A 209 10.95 -17.23 2.91
CA PRO A 209 10.22 -18.25 2.16
C PRO A 209 10.82 -19.65 2.37
N GLU A 210 9.95 -20.62 2.63
CA GLU A 210 10.36 -22.03 2.76
C GLU A 210 10.92 -22.57 1.44
N PRO A 211 11.80 -23.55 1.47
CA PRO A 211 12.37 -24.17 0.26
C PRO A 211 11.26 -24.67 -0.68
N GLY A 212 11.35 -24.32 -1.96
CA GLY A 212 10.35 -24.69 -2.97
C GLY A 212 9.07 -23.84 -2.97
N PHE A 213 8.97 -22.81 -2.14
CA PHE A 213 7.84 -21.89 -2.19
C PHE A 213 7.81 -21.13 -3.52
N PHE A 214 6.61 -21.08 -4.12
CA PHE A 214 6.35 -20.35 -5.35
C PHE A 214 5.05 -19.56 -5.26
N SER A 215 5.10 -18.31 -5.70
CA SER A 215 3.95 -17.44 -5.89
C SER A 215 4.27 -16.44 -6.99
N THR A 216 3.31 -16.17 -7.89
CA THR A 216 3.47 -15.18 -8.97
C THR A 216 3.46 -13.75 -8.46
N ASP A 217 2.79 -13.49 -7.33
CA ASP A 217 2.69 -12.17 -6.69
C ASP A 217 2.96 -12.34 -5.18
N TYR A 218 4.23 -12.32 -4.80
CA TYR A 218 4.65 -12.55 -3.41
C TYR A 218 5.06 -11.26 -2.73
N PHE A 219 4.31 -10.88 -1.72
CA PHE A 219 4.57 -9.75 -0.84
C PHE A 219 4.57 -10.20 0.62
N SER A 220 5.74 -10.51 1.14
CA SER A 220 5.94 -10.87 2.54
C SER A 220 5.76 -9.66 3.48
N LEU A 221 5.59 -9.91 4.77
CA LEU A 221 5.48 -8.82 5.74
C LEU A 221 6.77 -7.98 5.78
N ILE A 222 7.93 -8.61 5.88
CA ILE A 222 9.24 -7.98 5.76
C ILE A 222 9.73 -8.19 4.32
N PRO A 223 10.16 -7.15 3.61
CA PRO A 223 10.46 -5.77 4.02
C PRO A 223 9.28 -4.77 3.97
N TRP A 224 8.17 -5.16 3.39
CA TRP A 224 7.11 -4.26 2.96
C TRP A 224 6.36 -3.55 4.11
N LEU A 225 6.33 -4.13 5.31
CA LEU A 225 5.83 -3.45 6.51
C LEU A 225 6.58 -2.15 6.79
N PHE A 226 7.90 -2.12 6.57
CA PHE A 226 8.71 -0.93 6.79
C PHE A 226 8.39 0.16 5.77
N LEU A 227 8.10 -0.22 4.51
CA LEU A 227 7.63 0.73 3.50
C LEU A 227 6.24 1.29 3.86
N PHE A 228 5.34 0.45 4.35
CA PHE A 228 4.04 0.87 4.86
C PHE A 228 4.19 1.85 6.04
N LEU A 229 5.07 1.54 7.00
CA LEU A 229 5.39 2.43 8.14
C LEU A 229 5.99 3.75 7.68
N THR A 230 6.84 3.76 6.65
CA THR A 230 7.34 5.00 6.04
C THR A 230 6.18 5.87 5.56
N GLY A 231 5.17 5.29 4.91
CA GLY A 231 3.94 5.99 4.55
C GLY A 231 3.15 6.50 5.75
N VAL A 232 3.05 5.72 6.83
CA VAL A 232 2.41 6.13 8.10
C VAL A 232 3.10 7.36 8.68
N PHE A 233 4.42 7.31 8.86
CA PHE A 233 5.20 8.41 9.44
C PHE A 233 5.23 9.64 8.53
N PHE A 234 5.25 9.45 7.21
CA PHE A 234 5.12 10.55 6.25
C PHE A 234 3.79 11.28 6.42
N SER A 235 2.69 10.55 6.60
CA SER A 235 1.39 11.14 6.89
C SER A 235 1.38 11.92 8.21
N LEU A 236 1.94 11.36 9.28
CA LEU A 236 2.04 12.02 10.58
C LEU A 236 2.91 13.30 10.50
N TRP A 237 4.01 13.24 9.74
CA TRP A 237 4.87 14.39 9.52
C TRP A 237 4.17 15.53 8.77
N MET A 238 3.44 15.19 7.69
CA MET A 238 2.63 16.17 6.95
C MET A 238 1.50 16.75 7.79
N GLN A 239 0.83 15.94 8.61
CA GLN A 239 -0.21 16.43 9.53
C GLN A 239 0.37 17.41 10.55
N LYS A 240 1.59 17.19 11.03
CA LYS A 240 2.28 18.08 11.99
C LYS A 240 2.72 19.40 11.33
N LYS A 241 3.25 19.36 10.09
CA LYS A 241 3.68 20.54 9.34
C LYS A 241 2.53 21.33 8.70
N GLY A 242 1.36 20.72 8.59
CA GLY A 242 0.22 21.24 7.84
C GLY A 242 0.15 20.65 6.44
N MET A 243 -0.97 20.02 6.13
CA MET A 243 -1.22 19.41 4.83
C MET A 243 -1.26 20.45 3.72
N PRO A 244 -0.51 20.31 2.62
CA PRO A 244 -0.51 21.29 1.52
C PRO A 244 -1.88 21.39 0.85
N ARG A 245 -2.24 22.59 0.37
CA ARG A 245 -3.55 22.86 -0.24
C ARG A 245 -3.80 22.04 -1.48
N CYS A 246 -2.79 21.76 -2.28
CA CYS A 246 -2.89 20.97 -3.51
C CYS A 246 -3.49 19.58 -3.31
N LEU A 247 -3.30 18.97 -2.13
CA LEU A 247 -3.92 17.67 -1.80
C LEU A 247 -5.45 17.70 -1.77
N PHE A 248 -6.05 18.88 -1.64
CA PHE A 248 -7.49 19.07 -1.54
C PHE A 248 -8.10 19.69 -2.78
N THR A 249 -7.32 20.45 -3.57
CA THR A 249 -7.81 21.28 -4.68
C THR A 249 -7.74 20.62 -6.04
N VAL A 250 -6.68 19.82 -6.30
CA VAL A 250 -6.53 19.13 -7.58
C VAL A 250 -7.60 18.07 -7.73
N ARG A 251 -8.35 18.16 -8.82
CA ARG A 251 -9.46 17.27 -9.16
C ARG A 251 -9.22 16.57 -10.49
N ILE A 252 -9.26 15.25 -10.48
CA ILE A 252 -9.28 14.40 -11.67
C ILE A 252 -10.41 13.39 -11.47
N PRO A 253 -11.68 13.76 -11.82
CA PRO A 253 -12.87 12.99 -11.42
C PRO A 253 -12.82 11.51 -11.79
N ALA A 254 -12.36 11.18 -13.00
CA ALA A 254 -12.25 9.79 -13.46
C ALA A 254 -11.27 8.98 -12.57
N LEU A 255 -10.07 9.53 -12.31
CA LEU A 255 -9.09 8.86 -11.47
C LEU A 255 -9.50 8.82 -9.99
N GLU A 256 -10.21 9.86 -9.49
CA GLU A 256 -10.80 9.85 -8.16
C GLU A 256 -11.84 8.73 -8.00
N TRP A 257 -12.66 8.50 -9.05
CA TRP A 257 -13.63 7.41 -9.06
C TRP A 257 -12.92 6.05 -9.00
N VAL A 258 -11.94 5.83 -9.88
CA VAL A 258 -11.11 4.62 -9.89
C VAL A 258 -10.44 4.40 -8.53
N GLY A 259 -9.84 5.43 -7.94
CA GLY A 259 -9.16 5.34 -6.64
C GLY A 259 -10.10 5.03 -5.48
N ARG A 260 -11.37 5.46 -5.55
CA ARG A 260 -12.39 5.14 -4.55
C ARG A 260 -12.85 3.68 -4.60
N HIS A 261 -12.93 3.11 -5.79
CA HIS A 261 -13.32 1.71 -6.04
C HIS A 261 -12.11 0.80 -6.23
N SER A 262 -10.95 1.19 -5.65
CA SER A 262 -9.69 0.53 -5.90
C SER A 262 -9.66 -0.93 -5.45
N LEU A 263 -10.37 -1.32 -4.40
CA LEU A 263 -10.41 -2.70 -3.93
C LEU A 263 -11.23 -3.56 -4.90
N GLU A 264 -12.41 -3.11 -5.27
CA GLU A 264 -13.31 -3.82 -6.19
C GLU A 264 -12.65 -4.00 -7.56
N LEU A 265 -12.08 -2.92 -8.10
CA LEU A 265 -11.36 -2.96 -9.37
C LEU A 265 -10.11 -3.85 -9.29
N TYR A 266 -9.38 -3.81 -8.16
CA TYR A 266 -8.26 -4.72 -7.92
C TYR A 266 -8.70 -6.18 -7.93
N MET A 267 -9.85 -6.51 -7.36
CA MET A 267 -10.35 -7.89 -7.30
C MET A 267 -10.76 -8.44 -8.67
N VAL A 268 -11.31 -7.58 -9.55
CA VAL A 268 -11.90 -8.02 -10.82
C VAL A 268 -11.00 -7.80 -12.04
N HIS A 269 -9.91 -7.01 -11.92
CA HIS A 269 -9.11 -6.63 -13.10
C HIS A 269 -8.53 -7.81 -13.85
N GLN A 270 -7.95 -8.79 -13.13
CA GLN A 270 -7.26 -9.92 -13.77
C GLN A 270 -8.23 -10.85 -14.52
N PRO A 271 -9.37 -11.31 -13.95
CA PRO A 271 -10.38 -12.06 -14.70
C PRO A 271 -10.90 -11.29 -15.92
N VAL A 272 -11.12 -9.98 -15.78
CA VAL A 272 -11.61 -9.15 -16.89
C VAL A 272 -10.57 -9.01 -18.00
N LEU A 273 -9.31 -8.73 -17.64
CA LEU A 273 -8.20 -8.67 -18.60
C LEU A 273 -8.05 -9.98 -19.36
N TYR A 274 -8.00 -11.09 -18.63
CA TYR A 274 -7.89 -12.42 -19.25
C TYR A 274 -9.03 -12.71 -20.22
N ALA A 275 -10.27 -12.43 -19.83
CA ALA A 275 -11.44 -12.62 -20.69
C ALA A 275 -11.38 -11.74 -21.95
N LEU A 276 -10.99 -10.47 -21.82
CA LEU A 276 -10.83 -9.54 -22.95
C LEU A 276 -9.72 -10.01 -23.92
N LEU A 277 -8.58 -10.38 -23.40
CA LEU A 277 -7.45 -10.83 -24.22
C LEU A 277 -7.77 -12.17 -24.88
N TRP A 278 -8.46 -13.08 -24.18
CA TRP A 278 -8.91 -14.34 -24.76
C TRP A 278 -9.91 -14.14 -25.90
N ALA A 279 -10.83 -13.16 -25.77
CA ALA A 279 -11.78 -12.84 -26.83
C ALA A 279 -11.11 -12.27 -28.10
N VAL A 280 -9.95 -11.59 -27.94
CA VAL A 280 -9.20 -10.99 -29.05
C VAL A 280 -8.19 -11.98 -29.65
N PHE A 281 -7.44 -12.68 -28.80
CA PHE A 281 -6.27 -13.49 -29.21
C PHE A 281 -6.50 -15.01 -29.07
N GLY A 282 -7.52 -15.45 -28.33
CA GLY A 282 -7.76 -16.87 -28.01
C GLY A 282 -8.44 -17.67 -29.14
N LYS A 283 -8.62 -17.11 -30.33
CA LYS A 283 -9.22 -17.76 -31.50
C LYS A 283 -8.17 -18.26 -32.51
N GLY A 284 -6.90 -18.42 -32.08
CA GLY A 284 -5.82 -18.96 -32.89
C GLY A 284 -5.55 -20.41 -32.56
#